data_855c8a28b4aff81d5152bad2b254189f
#
_entry.id   855c8a28b4aff81d5152bad2b254189f
#
_cell.length_a   1.000
_cell.length_b   1.000
_cell.length_c   1.000
_cell.angle_alpha   90.00
_cell.angle_beta   90.00
_cell.angle_gamma   90.00
#
_symmetry.space_group_name_H-M   'P 1'
#
loop_
_entity.id
_entity.type
_entity.pdbx_description
1 polymer ?
#
loop_
_entity_poly.entity_id
_entity_poly.type
_entity_poly.pdbx_seq_one_letter_code
_entity_poly.pdbx_strand_id
1 'polypeptide(L)'
;NKFLCMNGDLLLDVDLENFIDSAHSCTTSLIGSFEVENPSRYGVLKVNEKMEVEAFIEKPEDDRFGNKISLGLYHLFKKDIMSILPSLDVPCSFERDVFPRLSTNQLLSTYTVKGNMIDVGTREAFIEAHLDDGKENWISPNNTKINQDSFIKNSVVLDGCKIGENVVIENSII
;
A
#
# COMPACT_ATOMS: atom_id res chain seq x y z
N ASN A 1 -9.76 -11.18 20.35
CA ASN A 1 -9.55 -11.55 18.94
C ASN A 1 -8.82 -10.42 18.22
N LYS A 2 -7.80 -10.79 17.43
CA LYS A 2 -6.99 -9.93 16.57
C LYS A 2 -7.14 -10.42 15.13
N PHE A 3 -6.93 -9.55 14.15
CA PHE A 3 -6.91 -9.94 12.73
C PHE A 3 -5.91 -9.10 11.95
N LEU A 4 -5.35 -9.70 10.91
CA LEU A 4 -4.50 -9.01 9.93
C LEU A 4 -5.39 -8.47 8.82
N CYS A 5 -5.11 -7.26 8.37
CA CYS A 5 -5.77 -6.61 7.25
C CYS A 5 -4.71 -5.91 6.39
N MET A 6 -4.91 -5.90 5.09
CA MET A 6 -4.00 -5.27 4.13
C MET A 6 -4.81 -4.65 2.99
N ASN A 7 -4.35 -3.52 2.47
CA ASN A 7 -4.90 -2.94 1.24
C ASN A 7 -4.64 -3.89 0.07
N GLY A 8 -5.61 -4.02 -0.84
CA GLY A 8 -5.56 -5.00 -1.93
C GLY A 8 -4.77 -4.57 -3.16
N ASP A 9 -4.28 -3.34 -3.19
CA ASP A 9 -3.53 -2.71 -4.27
C ASP A 9 -2.05 -2.49 -3.93
N LEU A 10 -1.51 -3.24 -2.98
CA LEU A 10 -0.11 -3.17 -2.56
C LEU A 10 0.68 -4.40 -3.02
N LEU A 11 1.83 -4.14 -3.60
CA LEU A 11 2.89 -5.14 -3.77
C LEU A 11 3.95 -4.89 -2.68
N LEU A 12 4.12 -5.86 -1.80
CA LEU A 12 5.03 -5.77 -0.66
C LEU A 12 6.14 -6.81 -0.75
N ASP A 13 7.37 -6.34 -0.73
CA ASP A 13 8.57 -7.16 -0.49
C ASP A 13 9.16 -6.74 0.86
N VAL A 14 8.54 -7.20 1.94
CA VAL A 14 8.84 -6.78 3.31
C VAL A 14 8.97 -7.96 4.25
N ASP A 15 9.67 -7.76 5.35
CA ASP A 15 9.78 -8.75 6.44
C ASP A 15 8.47 -8.83 7.24
N LEU A 16 7.55 -9.64 6.72
CA LEU A 16 6.22 -9.82 7.30
C LEU A 16 6.26 -10.61 8.62
N GLU A 17 7.22 -11.52 8.80
CA GLU A 17 7.35 -12.31 10.03
C GLU A 17 7.65 -11.39 11.22
N ASN A 18 8.63 -10.51 11.09
CA ASN A 18 8.96 -9.55 12.14
C ASN A 18 7.81 -8.58 12.45
N PHE A 19 7.02 -8.19 11.45
CA PHE A 19 5.81 -7.40 11.69
C PHE A 19 4.79 -8.17 12.53
N ILE A 20 4.52 -9.44 12.19
CA ILE A 20 3.56 -10.30 12.90
C ILE A 20 4.02 -10.58 14.33
N ASP A 21 5.30 -10.85 14.55
CA ASP A 21 5.85 -11.10 15.87
C ASP A 21 5.76 -9.86 16.77
N SER A 22 6.05 -8.68 16.20
CA SER A 22 5.85 -7.40 16.88
C SER A 22 4.38 -7.18 17.22
N ALA A 23 3.47 -7.50 16.30
CA ALA A 23 2.04 -7.39 16.51
C ALA A 23 1.50 -8.35 17.59
N HIS A 24 2.06 -9.53 17.70
CA HIS A 24 1.71 -10.47 18.77
C HIS A 24 2.08 -9.94 20.16
N SER A 25 3.20 -9.22 20.26
CA SER A 25 3.70 -8.62 21.50
C SER A 25 2.99 -7.33 21.88
N CYS A 26 2.30 -6.68 20.94
CA CYS A 26 1.59 -5.41 21.17
C CYS A 26 0.27 -5.60 21.94
N THR A 27 -0.03 -4.60 22.79
CA THR A 27 -1.30 -4.47 23.52
C THR A 27 -2.30 -3.54 22.83
N THR A 28 -1.87 -2.86 21.77
CA THR A 28 -2.63 -1.95 20.90
C THR A 28 -2.72 -2.48 19.49
N SER A 29 -3.64 -1.95 18.69
CA SER A 29 -3.63 -2.15 17.25
C SER A 29 -2.32 -1.64 16.64
N LEU A 30 -1.80 -2.31 15.63
CA LEU A 30 -0.49 -2.01 15.03
C LEU A 30 -0.65 -1.70 13.54
N ILE A 31 -0.02 -0.60 13.09
CA ILE A 31 0.13 -0.26 11.67
C ILE A 31 1.58 -0.53 11.24
N GLY A 32 1.77 -1.23 10.14
CA GLY A 32 3.03 -1.25 9.43
C GLY A 32 3.33 0.12 8.84
N SER A 33 4.52 0.67 9.09
CA SER A 33 4.93 1.98 8.56
C SER A 33 6.20 1.90 7.74
N PHE A 34 6.34 2.87 6.86
CA PHE A 34 7.50 3.07 6.00
C PHE A 34 7.92 4.54 6.04
N GLU A 35 9.18 4.84 5.75
CA GLU A 35 9.64 6.22 5.62
C GLU A 35 9.88 6.55 4.13
N VAL A 36 9.30 7.65 3.65
CA VAL A 36 9.36 8.08 2.26
C VAL A 36 9.78 9.55 2.17
N GLU A 37 10.35 9.95 1.04
CA GLU A 37 10.73 11.35 0.79
C GLU A 37 9.48 12.24 0.57
N ASN A 38 8.44 11.72 -0.07
CA ASN A 38 7.23 12.48 -0.35
C ASN A 38 5.99 11.75 0.22
N PRO A 39 5.52 12.14 1.42
CA PRO A 39 4.42 11.47 2.12
C PRO A 39 3.01 11.91 1.66
N SER A 40 2.87 12.96 0.84
CA SER A 40 1.60 13.64 0.55
C SER A 40 0.51 12.74 -0.06
N ARG A 41 0.89 11.60 -0.66
CA ARG A 41 -0.04 10.65 -1.27
C ARG A 41 -0.58 9.59 -0.31
N TYR A 42 -0.07 9.52 0.90
CA TYR A 42 -0.30 8.45 1.86
C TYR A 42 -0.93 8.96 3.15
N GLY A 43 -1.41 8.03 3.97
CA GLY A 43 -1.71 8.31 5.37
C GLY A 43 -0.42 8.48 6.16
N VAL A 44 -0.23 9.66 6.78
CA VAL A 44 0.96 9.99 7.56
C VAL A 44 0.74 9.71 9.03
N LEU A 45 1.74 9.13 9.69
CA LEU A 45 1.74 8.80 11.10
C LEU A 45 2.62 9.78 11.88
N LYS A 46 2.02 10.58 12.75
CA LYS A 46 2.76 11.28 13.78
C LYS A 46 2.95 10.34 14.95
N VAL A 47 4.20 10.06 15.32
CA VAL A 47 4.54 9.06 16.33
C VAL A 47 5.41 9.65 17.43
N ASN A 48 5.29 9.13 18.64
CA ASN A 48 6.18 9.44 19.75
C ASN A 48 7.37 8.47 19.82
N GLU A 49 8.26 8.68 20.80
CA GLU A 49 9.47 7.86 21.02
C GLU A 49 9.16 6.38 21.33
N LYS A 50 7.95 6.07 21.78
CA LYS A 50 7.50 4.70 22.08
C LYS A 50 6.82 4.02 20.89
N MET A 51 6.86 4.65 19.70
CA MET A 51 6.16 4.18 18.50
C MET A 51 4.62 4.14 18.65
N GLU A 52 4.07 4.90 19.59
CA GLU A 52 2.63 5.12 19.70
C GLU A 52 2.22 6.19 18.67
N VAL A 53 1.12 5.96 17.96
CA VAL A 53 0.61 6.89 16.95
C VAL A 53 -0.21 7.98 17.65
N GLU A 54 0.34 9.19 17.68
CA GLU A 54 -0.34 10.38 18.23
C GLU A 54 -1.42 10.93 17.30
N ALA A 55 -1.17 10.83 15.98
CA ALA A 55 -2.14 11.24 14.96
C ALA A 55 -1.96 10.43 13.69
N PHE A 56 -3.07 10.15 13.01
CA PHE A 56 -3.15 9.62 11.66
C PHE A 56 -3.77 10.68 10.76
N ILE A 57 -3.05 11.09 9.71
CA ILE A 57 -3.46 12.15 8.81
C ILE A 57 -3.49 11.60 7.39
N GLU A 58 -4.68 11.44 6.82
CA GLU A 58 -4.86 10.93 5.45
C GLU A 58 -4.53 12.00 4.43
N LYS A 59 -3.52 11.76 3.59
CA LYS A 59 -3.10 12.62 2.46
C LYS A 59 -2.96 14.08 2.86
N PRO A 60 -2.02 14.43 3.75
CA PRO A 60 -1.84 15.81 4.21
C PRO A 60 -1.46 16.74 3.04
N GLU A 61 -1.88 17.98 3.12
CA GLU A 61 -1.54 19.02 2.14
C GLU A 61 -0.08 19.52 2.28
N ASP A 62 0.56 19.25 3.41
CA ASP A 62 1.94 19.66 3.71
C ASP A 62 2.71 18.56 4.48
N ASP A 63 4.01 18.71 4.59
CA ASP A 63 4.96 17.77 5.18
C ASP A 63 5.21 17.94 6.68
N ARG A 64 4.50 18.86 7.36
CA ARG A 64 4.70 19.19 8.80
C ARG A 64 4.47 18.00 9.74
N PHE A 65 3.85 16.94 9.28
CA PHE A 65 3.53 15.75 10.09
C PHE A 65 4.61 14.66 10.01
N GLY A 66 5.68 14.89 9.23
CA GLY A 66 6.79 13.97 9.06
C GLY A 66 6.67 13.11 7.82
N ASN A 67 7.56 12.13 7.70
CA ASN A 67 7.72 11.29 6.51
C ASN A 67 7.38 9.81 6.74
N LYS A 68 6.89 9.46 7.94
CA LYS A 68 6.47 8.10 8.26
C LYS A 68 5.03 7.89 7.77
N ILE A 69 4.87 6.97 6.82
CA ILE A 69 3.57 6.68 6.20
C ILE A 69 3.00 5.35 6.68
N SER A 70 1.68 5.21 6.58
CA SER A 70 0.99 3.93 6.70
C SER A 70 1.31 3.06 5.48
N LEU A 71 1.78 1.85 5.73
CA LEU A 71 2.07 0.86 4.69
C LEU A 71 0.80 0.20 4.11
N GLY A 72 -0.38 0.44 4.68
CA GLY A 72 -1.58 -0.30 4.30
C GLY A 72 -1.60 -1.74 4.84
N LEU A 73 -0.77 -2.04 5.84
CA LEU A 73 -0.68 -3.32 6.54
C LEU A 73 -1.04 -3.11 8.00
N TYR A 74 -2.02 -3.84 8.51
CA TYR A 74 -2.61 -3.59 9.81
C TYR A 74 -2.82 -4.88 10.59
N HIS A 75 -2.49 -4.86 11.88
CA HIS A 75 -2.88 -5.90 12.82
C HIS A 75 -3.78 -5.27 13.89
N LEU A 76 -5.06 -5.58 13.82
CA LEU A 76 -6.12 -4.85 14.52
C LEU A 76 -6.77 -5.70 15.62
N PHE A 77 -7.05 -5.05 16.75
CA PHE A 77 -7.87 -5.64 17.80
C PHE A 77 -9.36 -5.44 17.47
N LYS A 78 -10.08 -6.53 17.32
CA LYS A 78 -11.53 -6.50 17.05
C LYS A 78 -12.28 -5.64 18.04
N LYS A 79 -11.95 -5.73 19.35
CA LYS A 79 -12.61 -4.96 20.41
C LYS A 79 -12.53 -3.45 20.18
N ASP A 80 -11.35 -2.95 19.74
CA ASP A 80 -11.10 -1.53 19.54
C ASP A 80 -11.90 -1.01 18.34
N ILE A 81 -11.89 -1.75 17.24
CA ILE A 81 -12.69 -1.43 16.05
C ILE A 81 -14.19 -1.44 16.37
N MET A 82 -14.68 -2.48 17.05
CA MET A 82 -16.11 -2.60 17.41
C MET A 82 -16.57 -1.54 18.40
N SER A 83 -15.67 -0.94 19.18
CA SER A 83 -16.02 0.17 20.07
C SER A 83 -16.22 1.50 19.33
N ILE A 84 -15.63 1.65 18.15
CA ILE A 84 -15.68 2.87 17.35
C ILE A 84 -16.77 2.82 16.28
N LEU A 85 -16.94 1.71 15.59
CA LEU A 85 -17.88 1.56 14.47
C LEU A 85 -19.31 2.03 14.74
N PRO A 86 -19.94 1.77 15.92
CA PRO A 86 -21.33 2.21 16.18
C PRO A 86 -21.52 3.73 16.21
N SER A 87 -20.42 4.49 16.34
CA SER A 87 -20.42 5.97 16.39
C SER A 87 -20.06 6.61 15.04
N LEU A 88 -19.87 5.81 13.99
CA LEU A 88 -19.53 6.29 12.65
C LEU A 88 -20.74 6.28 11.74
N ASP A 89 -20.80 7.26 10.86
CA ASP A 89 -21.72 7.25 9.73
C ASP A 89 -21.27 6.26 8.65
N VAL A 90 -22.20 5.76 7.86
CA VAL A 90 -21.95 4.83 6.76
C VAL A 90 -22.12 5.56 5.43
N PRO A 91 -21.20 5.47 4.47
CA PRO A 91 -19.96 4.68 4.50
C PRO A 91 -18.86 5.31 5.34
N CYS A 92 -17.99 4.50 5.97
CA CYS A 92 -16.84 4.95 6.73
C CYS A 92 -15.53 4.36 6.18
N SER A 93 -14.41 5.05 6.43
CA SER A 93 -13.05 4.65 6.02
C SER A 93 -12.20 4.33 7.25
N PHE A 94 -11.33 3.36 7.13
CA PHE A 94 -10.33 3.10 8.17
C PHE A 94 -9.40 4.30 8.37
N GLU A 95 -8.92 4.89 7.29
CA GLU A 95 -7.92 5.96 7.29
C GLU A 95 -8.50 7.29 7.78
N ARG A 96 -9.74 7.61 7.40
CA ARG A 96 -10.36 8.90 7.72
C ARG A 96 -11.15 8.90 9.02
N ASP A 97 -11.74 7.74 9.36
CA ASP A 97 -12.72 7.69 10.44
C ASP A 97 -12.26 6.84 11.62
N VAL A 98 -11.59 5.71 11.39
CA VAL A 98 -11.23 4.75 12.43
C VAL A 98 -9.85 5.04 13.01
N PHE A 99 -8.80 5.11 12.21
CA PHE A 99 -7.43 5.30 12.71
C PHE A 99 -7.21 6.62 13.46
N PRO A 100 -7.78 7.78 13.04
CA PRO A 100 -7.70 8.99 13.83
C PRO A 100 -8.32 8.84 15.23
N ARG A 101 -9.39 8.07 15.37
CA ARG A 101 -10.00 7.81 16.68
C ARG A 101 -9.21 6.81 17.51
N LEU A 102 -8.62 5.78 16.89
CA LEU A 102 -7.73 4.87 17.59
C LEU A 102 -6.49 5.60 18.12
N SER A 103 -5.90 6.49 17.34
CA SER A 103 -4.74 7.29 17.80
C SER A 103 -5.11 8.22 18.94
N THR A 104 -6.23 8.95 18.84
CA THR A 104 -6.73 9.82 19.93
C THR A 104 -6.98 9.03 21.22
N ASN A 105 -7.43 7.80 21.12
CA ASN A 105 -7.68 6.92 22.28
C ASN A 105 -6.43 6.15 22.74
N GLN A 106 -5.25 6.41 22.17
CA GLN A 106 -3.98 5.73 22.49
C GLN A 106 -4.06 4.19 22.27
N LEU A 107 -4.85 3.76 21.27
CA LEU A 107 -5.06 2.35 20.92
C LEU A 107 -4.31 1.94 19.65
N LEU A 108 -3.40 2.80 19.15
CA LEU A 108 -2.71 2.58 17.89
C LEU A 108 -1.20 2.79 18.06
N SER A 109 -0.43 1.82 17.65
CA SER A 109 1.03 1.87 17.57
C SER A 109 1.49 1.59 16.15
N THR A 110 2.76 1.81 15.88
CA THR A 110 3.34 1.49 14.56
C THR A 110 4.61 0.66 14.69
N TYR A 111 4.90 -0.09 13.64
CA TYR A 111 6.14 -0.82 13.44
C TYR A 111 6.72 -0.43 12.08
N THR A 112 7.95 0.09 12.07
CA THR A 112 8.64 0.43 10.82
C THR A 112 9.14 -0.85 10.16
N VAL A 113 8.55 -1.19 9.03
CA VAL A 113 8.88 -2.38 8.25
C VAL A 113 10.11 -2.08 7.38
N LYS A 114 10.94 -3.09 7.14
CA LYS A 114 12.06 -3.01 6.20
C LYS A 114 11.70 -3.76 4.91
N GLY A 115 12.13 -3.22 3.77
CA GLY A 115 11.89 -3.80 2.46
C GLY A 115 11.43 -2.77 1.44
N ASN A 116 10.67 -3.22 0.45
CA ASN A 116 10.15 -2.38 -0.63
C ASN A 116 8.62 -2.47 -0.69
N MET A 117 8.01 -1.41 -1.19
CA MET A 117 6.58 -1.42 -1.49
C MET A 117 6.31 -0.69 -2.80
N ILE A 118 5.31 -1.16 -3.54
CA ILE A 118 4.70 -0.46 -4.67
C ILE A 118 3.19 -0.36 -4.38
N ASP A 119 2.70 0.89 -4.31
CA ASP A 119 1.27 1.19 -4.26
C ASP A 119 0.75 1.25 -5.71
N VAL A 120 0.07 0.19 -6.15
CA VAL A 120 -0.38 -0.01 -7.55
C VAL A 120 -1.64 0.83 -7.86
N GLY A 121 -1.71 2.03 -7.32
CA GLY A 121 -2.83 2.96 -7.50
C GLY A 121 -2.78 3.81 -8.79
N THR A 122 -1.73 3.68 -9.59
CA THR A 122 -1.57 4.43 -10.85
C THR A 122 -1.13 3.51 -11.99
N ARG A 123 -1.33 3.99 -13.25
CA ARG A 123 -0.85 3.25 -14.42
C ARG A 123 0.68 3.05 -14.39
N GLU A 124 1.40 4.06 -14.00
CA GLU A 124 2.85 4.05 -13.89
C GLU A 124 3.32 3.01 -12.86
N ALA A 125 2.71 2.99 -11.68
CA ALA A 125 3.01 2.01 -10.63
C ALA A 125 2.61 0.59 -11.05
N PHE A 126 1.53 0.41 -11.83
CA PHE A 126 1.16 -0.88 -12.39
C PHE A 126 2.22 -1.41 -13.36
N ILE A 127 2.75 -0.54 -14.24
CA ILE A 127 3.85 -0.90 -15.16
C ILE A 127 5.10 -1.23 -14.34
N GLU A 128 5.48 -0.39 -13.38
CA GLU A 128 6.63 -0.60 -12.48
C GLU A 128 6.55 -1.96 -11.79
N ALA A 129 5.40 -2.28 -11.19
CA ALA A 129 5.17 -3.55 -10.50
C ALA A 129 5.38 -4.80 -11.39
N HIS A 130 5.13 -4.69 -12.70
CA HIS A 130 5.36 -5.77 -13.66
C HIS A 130 6.80 -5.83 -14.19
N LEU A 131 7.53 -4.72 -14.13
CA LEU A 131 8.88 -4.59 -14.65
C LEU A 131 9.96 -4.60 -13.56
N ASP A 132 9.59 -4.85 -12.30
CA ASP A 132 10.45 -4.80 -11.12
C ASP A 132 11.72 -5.69 -11.22
N ASP A 133 11.66 -6.78 -11.98
CA ASP A 133 12.82 -7.65 -12.26
C ASP A 133 13.81 -7.08 -13.32
N GLY A 134 13.72 -5.79 -13.66
CA GLY A 134 14.56 -5.17 -14.69
C GLY A 134 14.21 -5.54 -16.13
N LYS A 135 12.99 -6.01 -16.38
CA LYS A 135 12.46 -6.32 -17.70
C LYS A 135 12.12 -5.03 -18.44
N GLU A 136 12.39 -5.00 -19.75
CA GLU A 136 11.96 -3.88 -20.59
C GLU A 136 10.44 -3.86 -20.81
N ASN A 137 9.81 -5.03 -20.79
CA ASN A 137 8.38 -5.22 -20.99
C ASN A 137 7.90 -6.46 -20.25
N TRP A 138 6.63 -6.46 -19.86
CA TRP A 138 5.94 -7.66 -19.42
C TRP A 138 4.85 -8.05 -20.44
N ILE A 139 4.91 -9.29 -20.90
CA ILE A 139 3.97 -9.83 -21.88
C ILE A 139 3.39 -11.10 -21.29
N SER A 140 2.06 -11.15 -21.19
CA SER A 140 1.38 -12.36 -20.72
C SER A 140 1.66 -13.55 -21.65
N PRO A 141 2.03 -14.71 -21.10
CA PRO A 141 2.16 -15.94 -21.88
C PRO A 141 0.81 -16.51 -22.33
N ASN A 142 -0.30 -16.02 -21.78
CA ASN A 142 -1.62 -16.57 -21.97
C ASN A 142 -2.31 -16.02 -23.22
N ASN A 143 -2.31 -16.79 -24.30
CA ASN A 143 -3.05 -16.49 -25.53
C ASN A 143 -2.75 -15.11 -26.16
N THR A 144 -1.56 -14.56 -25.87
CA THR A 144 -1.09 -13.29 -26.42
C THR A 144 -0.28 -13.56 -27.69
N LYS A 145 -0.55 -12.79 -28.76
CA LYS A 145 0.14 -12.88 -30.06
C LYS A 145 0.68 -11.54 -30.45
N ILE A 146 1.98 -11.49 -30.73
CA ILE A 146 2.68 -10.26 -31.13
C ILE A 146 3.37 -10.54 -32.46
N ASN A 147 3.16 -9.66 -33.44
CA ASN A 147 3.87 -9.71 -34.71
C ASN A 147 5.34 -9.27 -34.51
N GLN A 148 6.28 -9.94 -35.21
CA GLN A 148 7.72 -9.72 -35.05
C GLN A 148 8.17 -8.31 -35.46
N ASP A 149 7.42 -7.63 -36.32
CA ASP A 149 7.71 -6.27 -36.79
C ASP A 149 7.18 -5.17 -35.84
N SER A 150 6.65 -5.56 -34.67
CA SER A 150 6.12 -4.64 -33.68
C SER A 150 7.18 -4.30 -32.63
N PHE A 151 7.15 -3.05 -32.17
CA PHE A 151 8.04 -2.54 -31.12
C PHE A 151 7.27 -2.28 -29.84
N ILE A 152 7.72 -2.87 -28.73
CA ILE A 152 7.10 -2.69 -27.42
C ILE A 152 8.18 -2.25 -26.43
N LYS A 153 7.94 -1.18 -25.68
CA LYS A 153 8.87 -0.65 -24.70
C LYS A 153 8.14 -0.13 -23.46
N ASN A 154 8.68 -0.45 -22.29
CA ASN A 154 8.18 -0.01 -20.99
C ASN A 154 6.65 -0.20 -20.87
N SER A 155 6.18 -1.41 -21.22
CA SER A 155 4.75 -1.69 -21.38
C SER A 155 4.35 -3.06 -20.84
N VAL A 156 3.09 -3.16 -20.45
CA VAL A 156 2.46 -4.41 -20.00
C VAL A 156 1.41 -4.82 -21.01
N VAL A 157 1.55 -6.03 -21.56
CA VAL A 157 0.59 -6.62 -22.47
C VAL A 157 -0.12 -7.78 -21.77
N LEU A 158 -1.41 -7.61 -21.51
CA LEU A 158 -2.24 -8.55 -20.75
C LEU A 158 -2.71 -9.74 -21.62
N ASP A 159 -3.44 -10.64 -21.00
CA ASP A 159 -3.93 -11.88 -21.60
C ASP A 159 -4.81 -11.64 -22.84
N GLY A 160 -4.59 -12.49 -23.85
CA GLY A 160 -5.48 -12.53 -25.03
C GLY A 160 -5.24 -11.42 -26.05
N CYS A 161 -4.28 -10.55 -25.86
CA CYS A 161 -3.97 -9.47 -26.79
C CYS A 161 -3.43 -9.98 -28.13
N LYS A 162 -3.78 -9.29 -29.21
CA LYS A 162 -3.28 -9.55 -30.56
C LYS A 162 -2.70 -8.27 -31.14
N ILE A 163 -1.38 -8.20 -31.20
CA ILE A 163 -0.64 -7.05 -31.72
C ILE A 163 -0.30 -7.33 -33.19
N GLY A 164 -0.79 -6.47 -34.08
CA GLY A 164 -0.59 -6.56 -35.52
C GLY A 164 0.80 -6.18 -35.99
N GLU A 165 0.98 -6.03 -37.30
CA GLU A 165 2.25 -5.65 -37.92
C GLU A 165 2.55 -4.17 -37.73
N ASN A 166 3.84 -3.81 -37.58
CA ASN A 166 4.34 -2.42 -37.49
C ASN A 166 3.68 -1.58 -36.39
N VAL A 167 3.26 -2.21 -35.28
CA VAL A 167 2.69 -1.51 -34.12
C VAL A 167 3.80 -1.07 -33.20
N VAL A 168 3.70 0.17 -32.71
CA VAL A 168 4.59 0.73 -31.68
C VAL A 168 3.78 0.94 -30.40
N ILE A 169 4.23 0.34 -29.29
CA ILE A 169 3.61 0.44 -27.97
C ILE A 169 4.68 0.90 -26.98
N GLU A 170 4.44 2.03 -26.34
CA GLU A 170 5.36 2.59 -25.34
C GLU A 170 4.58 3.08 -24.11
N ASN A 171 5.15 2.85 -22.90
CA ASN A 171 4.61 3.32 -21.62
C ASN A 171 3.10 3.02 -21.45
N SER A 172 2.69 1.81 -21.85
CA SER A 172 1.27 1.46 -22.00
C SER A 172 0.88 0.15 -21.32
N ILE A 173 -0.39 0.05 -20.98
CA ILE A 173 -1.04 -1.20 -20.56
C ILE A 173 -2.06 -1.54 -21.65
N ILE A 174 -1.97 -2.76 -22.20
CA ILE A 174 -2.81 -3.25 -23.30
C ILE A 174 -3.58 -4.50 -22.83
#